data_5014113d4efac3901ac9916820699881
#
_entry.id   5014113d4efac3901ac9916820699881
#
_cell.length_a   1.000
_cell.length_b   1.000
_cell.length_c   1.000
_cell.angle_alpha   90.00
_cell.angle_beta   90.00
_cell.angle_gamma   90.00
#
_symmetry.space_group_name_H-M   'P 1'
#
loop_
_entity.id
_entity.type
_entity.pdbx_description
1 polymer ?
#
loop_
_entity_poly.entity_id
_entity_poly.type
_entity_poly.pdbx_seq_one_letter_code
_entity_poly.pdbx_strand_id
1 'polypeptide(L)'
;MSLDRNCIFCKIVAGQIPSRKAHEDDELLAFHDIHPWAPVHVLIIPKLHVPMLTEVEPAHAAWLGKMLLLAPKLMKDLGVTNGFRTVINTGTDGGQEVYHLHMHVYGGPRPWLKG
;
A
#
# COMPACT_ATOMS: atom_id res chain seq x y z
N MET A 1 -9.51 14.11 8.47
CA MET A 1 -9.18 13.13 7.42
C MET A 1 -10.43 12.82 6.63
N SER A 2 -10.33 12.88 5.32
CA SER A 2 -11.47 12.63 4.43
C SER A 2 -11.54 11.15 4.10
N LEU A 3 -12.67 10.49 4.44
CA LEU A 3 -12.92 9.09 4.11
C LEU A 3 -14.08 9.02 3.13
N ASP A 4 -13.97 8.08 2.19
CA ASP A 4 -15.00 7.81 1.20
C ASP A 4 -15.76 6.55 1.61
N ARG A 5 -17.08 6.65 1.75
CA ARG A 5 -17.95 5.54 2.18
C ARG A 5 -17.93 4.34 1.22
N ASN A 6 -17.64 4.60 -0.05
CA ASN A 6 -17.65 3.55 -1.08
C ASN A 6 -16.27 2.94 -1.29
N CYS A 7 -15.25 3.46 -0.60
CA CYS A 7 -13.87 2.99 -0.74
C CYS A 7 -13.59 1.86 0.25
N ILE A 8 -13.25 0.68 -0.27
CA ILE A 8 -12.93 -0.47 0.56
C ILE A 8 -11.71 -0.19 1.47
N PHE A 9 -10.72 0.56 0.99
CA PHE A 9 -9.55 0.88 1.81
C PHE A 9 -9.86 1.91 2.89
N CYS A 10 -10.76 2.86 2.60
CA CYS A 10 -11.27 3.75 3.66
C CYS A 10 -12.00 2.97 4.75
N LYS A 11 -12.72 1.93 4.37
CA LYS A 11 -13.41 1.06 5.33
C LYS A 11 -12.40 0.27 6.18
N ILE A 12 -11.28 -0.14 5.59
CA ILE A 12 -10.20 -0.80 6.34
C ILE A 12 -9.56 0.19 7.32
N VAL A 13 -9.28 1.42 6.87
CA VAL A 13 -8.75 2.49 7.73
C VAL A 13 -9.68 2.75 8.92
N ALA A 14 -10.99 2.76 8.68
CA ALA A 14 -11.99 3.00 9.71
C ALA A 14 -12.24 1.80 10.63
N GLY A 15 -11.64 0.65 10.34
CA GLY A 15 -11.84 -0.57 11.12
C GLY A 15 -13.14 -1.29 10.83
N GLN A 16 -13.87 -0.92 9.78
CA GLN A 16 -15.14 -1.55 9.39
C GLN A 16 -14.92 -2.88 8.67
N ILE A 17 -13.78 -3.04 8.01
CA ILE A 17 -13.36 -4.27 7.36
C ILE A 17 -12.07 -4.72 8.02
N PRO A 18 -11.96 -5.96 8.49
CA PRO A 18 -10.73 -6.44 9.12
C PRO A 18 -9.61 -6.57 8.10
N SER A 19 -8.38 -6.38 8.57
CA SER A 19 -7.18 -6.54 7.78
C SER A 19 -6.07 -7.08 8.66
N ARG A 20 -5.10 -7.76 8.04
CA ARG A 20 -3.91 -8.21 8.73
C ARG A 20 -2.87 -7.10 8.65
N LYS A 21 -2.83 -6.24 9.67
CA LYS A 21 -1.98 -5.05 9.68
C LYS A 21 -0.50 -5.40 9.84
N ALA A 22 0.34 -4.72 9.07
CA ALA A 22 1.79 -4.77 9.19
C ALA A 22 2.33 -3.49 9.83
N HIS A 23 1.61 -2.37 9.70
CA HIS A 23 2.00 -1.09 10.28
C HIS A 23 0.80 -0.15 10.33
N GLU A 24 0.76 0.68 11.35
CA GLU A 24 -0.21 1.76 11.43
C GLU A 24 0.37 2.94 12.20
N ASP A 25 0.21 4.14 11.63
CA ASP A 25 0.51 5.40 12.31
C ASP A 25 -0.57 6.42 11.96
N ASP A 26 -0.33 7.70 12.29
CA ASP A 26 -1.34 8.75 12.07
C ASP A 26 -1.68 8.97 10.59
N GLU A 27 -0.75 8.71 9.70
CA GLU A 27 -0.90 9.02 8.27
C GLU A 27 -0.99 7.80 7.38
N LEU A 28 -0.39 6.67 7.78
CA LEU A 28 -0.25 5.49 6.94
C LEU A 28 -0.81 4.24 7.61
N LEU A 29 -1.30 3.34 6.78
CA LEU A 29 -1.67 1.99 7.16
C LEU A 29 -1.00 1.03 6.17
N ALA A 30 -0.43 -0.05 6.67
CA ALA A 30 0.06 -1.13 5.83
C ALA A 30 -0.58 -2.44 6.27
N PHE A 31 -0.99 -3.25 5.30
CA PHE A 31 -1.64 -4.54 5.57
C PHE A 31 -1.26 -5.55 4.50
N HIS A 32 -1.35 -6.83 4.86
CA HIS A 32 -1.03 -7.92 3.94
C HIS A 32 -2.10 -8.06 2.87
N ASP A 33 -1.67 -8.23 1.62
CA ASP A 33 -2.59 -8.51 0.51
C ASP A 33 -3.12 -9.93 0.65
N ILE A 34 -4.43 -10.11 0.47
CA ILE A 34 -5.08 -11.41 0.55
C ILE A 34 -4.84 -12.26 -0.70
N HIS A 35 -4.35 -11.65 -1.77
CA HIS A 35 -3.97 -12.34 -3.01
C HIS A 35 -2.52 -12.00 -3.34
N PRO A 36 -1.55 -12.55 -2.57
CA PRO A 36 -0.15 -12.13 -2.70
C PRO A 36 0.47 -12.53 -4.03
N TRP A 37 1.30 -11.63 -4.57
CA TRP A 37 2.06 -11.86 -5.81
C TRP A 37 3.41 -12.53 -5.54
N ALA A 38 3.84 -12.54 -4.31
CA ALA A 38 5.13 -13.05 -3.87
C ALA A 38 4.97 -13.60 -2.45
N PRO A 39 5.98 -14.28 -1.90
CA PRO A 39 5.88 -14.83 -0.52
C PRO A 39 5.49 -13.80 0.53
N VAL A 40 5.96 -12.55 0.39
CA VAL A 40 5.53 -11.43 1.22
C VAL A 40 4.98 -10.35 0.30
N HIS A 41 3.78 -9.86 0.60
CA HIS A 41 3.14 -8.83 -0.20
C HIS A 41 2.27 -7.97 0.71
N VAL A 42 2.65 -6.71 0.88
CA VAL A 42 1.89 -5.76 1.68
C VAL A 42 1.48 -4.58 0.81
N LEU A 43 0.41 -3.92 1.22
CA LEU A 43 -0.05 -2.66 0.65
C LEU A 43 0.21 -1.56 1.66
N ILE A 44 0.82 -0.47 1.22
CA ILE A 44 0.97 0.74 2.03
C ILE A 44 0.01 1.78 1.47
N ILE A 45 -0.86 2.30 2.31
CA ILE A 45 -1.86 3.30 1.90
C ILE A 45 -1.79 4.52 2.80
N PRO A 46 -2.08 5.73 2.26
CA PRO A 46 -2.36 6.87 3.11
C PRO A 46 -3.73 6.70 3.75
N LYS A 47 -3.91 7.19 4.96
CA LYS A 47 -5.23 7.21 5.61
C LYS A 47 -6.15 8.23 4.95
N LEU A 48 -5.57 9.32 4.44
CA LEU A 48 -6.29 10.29 3.63
C LEU A 48 -6.71 9.63 2.30
N HIS A 49 -7.96 9.77 1.93
CA HIS A 49 -8.44 9.25 0.64
C HIS A 49 -7.98 10.13 -0.51
N VAL A 50 -7.06 9.63 -1.31
CA VAL A 50 -6.65 10.20 -2.59
C VAL A 50 -6.78 9.08 -3.61
N PRO A 51 -7.57 9.26 -4.69
CA PRO A 51 -7.86 8.13 -5.58
C PRO A 51 -6.64 7.55 -6.27
N MET A 52 -5.74 8.40 -6.76
CA MET A 52 -4.61 7.92 -7.56
C MET A 52 -3.49 8.97 -7.58
N LEU A 53 -2.33 8.59 -8.09
CA LEU A 53 -1.14 9.42 -8.07
C LEU A 53 -1.31 10.74 -8.81
N THR A 54 -2.12 10.78 -9.87
CA THR A 54 -2.39 12.02 -10.62
C THR A 54 -3.17 13.06 -9.81
N GLU A 55 -3.80 12.64 -8.71
CA GLU A 55 -4.58 13.52 -7.84
C GLU A 55 -3.78 14.01 -6.62
N VAL A 56 -2.52 13.59 -6.50
CA VAL A 56 -1.66 13.99 -5.40
C VAL A 56 -1.19 15.43 -5.61
N GLU A 57 -1.16 16.21 -4.52
CA GLU A 57 -0.72 17.59 -4.52
C GLU A 57 0.60 17.73 -3.76
N PRO A 58 1.31 18.87 -3.94
CA PRO A 58 2.57 19.11 -3.20
C PRO A 58 2.45 18.97 -1.69
N ALA A 59 1.28 19.32 -1.12
CA ALA A 59 1.02 19.17 0.31
C ALA A 59 1.09 17.70 0.77
N HIS A 60 0.98 16.74 -0.14
CA HIS A 60 1.01 15.32 0.16
C HIS A 60 2.42 14.72 0.12
N ALA A 61 3.43 15.52 -0.25
CA ALA A 61 4.80 15.01 -0.44
C ALA A 61 5.37 14.32 0.80
N ALA A 62 5.03 14.80 1.98
CA ALA A 62 5.56 14.25 3.22
C ALA A 62 5.13 12.79 3.42
N TRP A 63 3.84 12.48 3.33
CA TRP A 63 3.39 11.10 3.53
C TRP A 63 3.72 10.20 2.33
N LEU A 64 3.85 10.76 1.12
CA LEU A 64 4.36 9.99 -0.02
C LEU A 64 5.79 9.50 0.22
N GLY A 65 6.66 10.40 0.70
CA GLY A 65 8.02 10.04 1.06
C GLY A 65 8.07 9.00 2.17
N LYS A 66 7.19 9.14 3.17
CA LYS A 66 7.09 8.17 4.26
C LYS A 66 6.69 6.78 3.77
N MET A 67 5.81 6.69 2.77
CA MET A 67 5.44 5.41 2.17
C MET A 67 6.68 4.69 1.62
N LEU A 68 7.52 5.42 0.89
CA LEU A 68 8.76 4.87 0.32
C LEU A 68 9.77 4.48 1.39
N LEU A 69 9.87 5.26 2.46
CA LEU A 69 10.79 4.94 3.56
C LEU A 69 10.29 3.75 4.40
N LEU A 70 8.99 3.59 4.50
CA LEU A 70 8.38 2.48 5.24
C LEU A 70 8.61 1.14 4.55
N ALA A 71 8.65 1.11 3.22
CA ALA A 71 8.75 -0.12 2.46
C ALA A 71 9.97 -0.99 2.86
N PRO A 72 11.21 -0.48 2.85
CA PRO A 72 12.35 -1.30 3.26
C PRO A 72 12.29 -1.75 4.72
N LYS A 73 11.74 -0.91 5.60
CA LYS A 73 11.59 -1.27 6.99
C LYS A 73 10.65 -2.47 7.16
N LEU A 74 9.49 -2.44 6.51
CA LEU A 74 8.53 -3.53 6.57
C LEU A 74 9.10 -4.81 5.96
N MET A 75 9.78 -4.71 4.84
CA MET A 75 10.36 -5.88 4.20
C MET A 75 11.42 -6.54 5.10
N LYS A 76 12.25 -5.74 5.75
CA LYS A 76 13.22 -6.25 6.72
C LYS A 76 12.51 -6.94 7.89
N ASP A 77 11.50 -6.30 8.47
CA ASP A 77 10.76 -6.84 9.61
C ASP A 77 10.04 -8.14 9.25
N LEU A 78 9.65 -8.31 7.99
CA LEU A 78 8.95 -9.49 7.50
C LEU A 78 9.89 -10.55 6.91
N GLY A 79 11.20 -10.37 7.08
CA GLY A 79 12.20 -11.37 6.70
C GLY A 79 12.62 -11.34 5.25
N VAL A 80 12.29 -10.30 4.50
CA VAL A 80 12.70 -10.13 3.11
C VAL A 80 14.05 -9.43 3.11
N THR A 81 15.12 -10.15 2.77
CA THR A 81 16.49 -9.66 2.90
C THR A 81 17.23 -9.52 1.57
N ASN A 82 16.64 -9.98 0.47
CA ASN A 82 17.36 -10.11 -0.79
C ASN A 82 16.72 -9.32 -1.94
N GLY A 83 16.00 -8.27 -1.58
CA GLY A 83 15.37 -7.39 -2.55
C GLY A 83 13.86 -7.52 -2.62
N PHE A 84 13.20 -6.49 -3.10
CA PHE A 84 11.74 -6.42 -3.20
C PHE A 84 11.37 -5.40 -4.28
N ARG A 85 10.08 -5.38 -4.65
CA ARG A 85 9.55 -4.39 -5.58
C ARG A 85 8.55 -3.48 -4.90
N THR A 86 8.50 -2.23 -5.37
CA THR A 86 7.47 -1.26 -5.01
C THR A 86 6.76 -0.85 -6.30
N VAL A 87 5.42 -0.90 -6.28
CA VAL A 87 4.61 -0.58 -7.46
C VAL A 87 3.43 0.26 -7.03
N ILE A 88 3.23 1.39 -7.72
CA ILE A 88 2.02 2.20 -7.60
C ILE A 88 1.36 2.18 -8.98
N ASN A 89 0.22 1.52 -9.07
CA ASN A 89 -0.58 1.50 -10.30
C ASN A 89 -1.46 2.74 -10.34
N THR A 90 -1.51 3.41 -11.48
CA THR A 90 -2.26 4.67 -11.65
C THR A 90 -3.18 4.57 -12.84
N GLY A 91 -4.48 4.72 -12.59
CA GLY A 91 -5.51 4.72 -13.62
C GLY A 91 -5.77 3.35 -14.23
N THR A 92 -6.71 3.29 -15.17
CA THR A 92 -7.14 2.03 -15.79
C THR A 92 -6.02 1.37 -16.60
N ASP A 93 -5.30 2.15 -17.40
CA ASP A 93 -4.21 1.61 -18.22
C ASP A 93 -3.02 1.17 -17.37
N GLY A 94 -2.87 1.76 -16.18
CA GLY A 94 -1.87 1.34 -15.21
C GLY A 94 -2.26 0.12 -14.38
N GLY A 95 -3.46 -0.41 -14.57
CA GLY A 95 -3.93 -1.59 -13.87
C GLY A 95 -4.43 -1.35 -12.46
N GLN A 96 -4.79 -0.10 -12.13
CA GLN A 96 -5.32 0.22 -10.81
C GLN A 96 -6.73 -0.38 -10.65
N GLU A 97 -6.91 -1.18 -9.62
CA GLU A 97 -8.21 -1.83 -9.35
C GLU A 97 -8.99 -1.13 -8.24
N VAL A 98 -8.32 -0.64 -7.20
CA VAL A 98 -8.96 0.09 -6.10
C VAL A 98 -8.52 1.55 -6.18
N TYR A 99 -9.51 2.46 -6.24
CA TYR A 99 -9.24 3.90 -6.38
C TYR A 99 -9.09 4.58 -5.03
N HIS A 100 -8.11 4.12 -4.30
CA HIS A 100 -7.49 4.71 -3.13
C HIS A 100 -6.00 4.44 -3.32
N LEU A 101 -5.20 5.48 -3.46
CA LEU A 101 -3.77 5.34 -3.75
C LEU A 101 -3.13 4.31 -2.82
N HIS A 102 -2.40 3.38 -3.40
CA HIS A 102 -1.72 2.35 -2.64
C HIS A 102 -0.45 1.90 -3.35
N MET A 103 0.54 1.53 -2.55
CA MET A 103 1.79 1.01 -3.04
C MET A 103 1.89 -0.46 -2.67
N HIS A 104 2.02 -1.30 -3.69
CA HIS A 104 2.36 -2.71 -3.48
C HIS A 104 3.83 -2.81 -3.14
N VAL A 105 4.15 -3.53 -2.08
CA VAL A 105 5.52 -3.85 -1.70
C VAL A 105 5.59 -5.36 -1.54
N TYR A 106 6.38 -6.01 -2.38
CA TYR A 106 6.41 -7.47 -2.37
C TYR A 106 7.79 -8.00 -2.67
N GLY A 107 8.10 -9.15 -2.06
CA GLY A 107 9.41 -9.77 -2.16
C GLY A 107 9.43 -11.15 -1.54
N GLY A 108 10.62 -11.70 -1.42
CA GLY A 108 10.87 -13.03 -0.93
C GLY A 108 11.47 -13.92 -2.00
N PRO A 109 11.72 -15.20 -1.67
CA PRO A 109 12.35 -16.11 -2.63
C PRO A 109 11.54 -16.26 -3.91
N ARG A 110 12.21 -16.29 -5.04
CA ARG A 110 11.64 -16.59 -6.34
C ARG A 110 11.30 -18.08 -6.43
N PRO A 111 10.33 -18.50 -7.27
CA PRO A 111 9.54 -17.67 -8.20
C PRO A 111 8.38 -16.94 -7.53
N TRP A 112 7.95 -15.84 -8.16
CA TRP A 112 6.79 -15.07 -7.71
C TRP A 112 5.60 -15.37 -8.62
N LEU A 113 4.37 -15.21 -8.10
CA LEU A 113 3.16 -15.40 -8.89
C LEU A 113 3.00 -14.29 -9.91
N LYS A 114 3.48 -13.07 -9.62
CA LYS A 114 3.32 -11.90 -10.46
C LYS A 114 4.49 -10.95 -10.29
N GLY A 115 4.74 -10.19 -11.32
CA GLY A 115 5.81 -9.20 -11.32
C GLY A 115 7.11 -9.77 -11.77
#